data_79c0f3c6f485dffa9d2aacd25a13a7de
#
_entry.id   79c0f3c6f485dffa9d2aacd25a13a7de
#
_cell.length_a   1.000
_cell.length_b   1.000
_cell.length_c   1.000
_cell.angle_alpha   90.00
_cell.angle_beta   90.00
_cell.angle_gamma   90.00
#
_symmetry.space_group_name_H-M   'P 1'
#
loop_
_entity.id
_entity.type
_entity.pdbx_description
1 polymer ?
#
loop_
_entity_poly.entity_id
_entity_poly.type
_entity_poly.pdbx_seq_one_letter_code
_entity_poly.pdbx_strand_id
1 'polypeptide(L)'
;MQTAAREEIQKGLRELDKRQGYRGPLDNIAPEEREAFLTTLAETQAESLVPDAIVEGLVVKVDDKKNRVTVNLGVTTGVLLLDDMTWARKPDPEVIYWSAKVVRPSQVLKAGDVIQVRLKEKAGDDDSWQLALEQTPKAQSALLSIEAETGYVKAMVGGRDFQDSQFNRAIQSRRQPGSAFKPIIYAAAIDHGYTPATMILDAPIVFEDTERDFTWKPKNYAEKFYGPTLLRQALAKSRNVVTVKILKDIGIDYAIAYARKVGIHSHLNRDLSIALGSSGVSLLEIVNAYSVFANYGYLVEPIFITKILDRDGNVLEERQVQREKAIEKNTAYIMTNLLEGVVNNGTGWRAKALKRPVAGKTGTTNNLYDAWFVGYTPDMITG
;
A
#
# COMPACT_ATOMS: atom_id res chain seq x y z
N MET A 1 -13.51 9.12 8.17
CA MET A 1 -12.39 8.84 7.25
C MET A 1 -11.17 8.31 7.97
N GLN A 2 -10.68 8.97 9.04
CA GLN A 2 -9.48 8.53 9.77
C GLN A 2 -9.63 7.09 10.34
N THR A 3 -10.76 6.77 10.95
CA THR A 3 -11.07 5.43 11.47
C THR A 3 -11.04 4.39 10.35
N ALA A 4 -11.78 4.62 9.27
CA ALA A 4 -11.80 3.73 8.11
C ALA A 4 -10.40 3.53 7.49
N ALA A 5 -9.58 4.60 7.42
CA ALA A 5 -8.22 4.50 6.92
C ALA A 5 -7.34 3.57 7.79
N ARG A 6 -7.49 3.65 9.12
CA ARG A 6 -6.78 2.78 10.06
C ARG A 6 -7.22 1.32 9.92
N GLU A 7 -8.51 1.08 9.85
CA GLU A 7 -9.10 -0.25 9.69
C GLU A 7 -8.64 -0.91 8.39
N GLU A 8 -8.69 -0.19 7.27
CA GLU A 8 -8.29 -0.72 5.96
C GLU A 8 -6.77 -0.95 5.86
N ILE A 9 -5.94 -0.13 6.51
CA ILE A 9 -4.49 -0.39 6.62
C ILE A 9 -4.23 -1.69 7.39
N GLN A 10 -4.86 -1.86 8.54
CA GLN A 10 -4.69 -3.07 9.36
C GLN A 10 -5.17 -4.32 8.62
N LYS A 11 -6.34 -4.23 7.97
CA LYS A 11 -6.88 -5.32 7.16
C LYS A 11 -5.97 -5.66 5.99
N GLY A 12 -5.53 -4.66 5.22
CA GLY A 12 -4.65 -4.85 4.08
C GLY A 12 -3.31 -5.46 4.45
N LEU A 13 -2.72 -5.07 5.58
CA LEU A 13 -1.48 -5.64 6.10
C LEU A 13 -1.67 -7.11 6.49
N ARG A 14 -2.76 -7.47 7.16
CA ARG A 14 -3.06 -8.87 7.50
C ARG A 14 -3.28 -9.74 6.25
N GLU A 15 -4.03 -9.22 5.28
CA GLU A 15 -4.22 -9.93 4.01
C GLU A 15 -2.91 -10.14 3.25
N LEU A 16 -2.02 -9.16 3.25
CA LEU A 16 -0.69 -9.29 2.66
C LEU A 16 0.12 -10.35 3.40
N ASP A 17 0.15 -10.30 4.71
CA ASP A 17 0.92 -11.18 5.57
C ASP A 17 0.46 -12.65 5.43
N LYS A 18 -0.85 -12.88 5.37
CA LYS A 18 -1.43 -14.20 5.07
C LYS A 18 -1.00 -14.74 3.70
N ARG A 19 -0.90 -13.88 2.68
CA ARG A 19 -0.36 -14.29 1.37
C ARG A 19 1.10 -14.70 1.43
N GLN A 20 1.88 -14.14 2.36
CA GLN A 20 3.29 -14.50 2.55
C GLN A 20 3.46 -15.84 3.29
N GLY A 21 2.46 -16.29 4.04
CA GLY A 21 2.44 -17.55 4.77
C GLY A 21 2.57 -17.40 6.28
N TYR A 22 2.34 -18.49 7.00
CA TYR A 22 2.34 -18.55 8.46
C TYR A 22 3.74 -18.84 9.00
N ARG A 23 4.19 -18.04 9.94
CA ARG A 23 5.54 -18.14 10.52
C ARG A 23 5.63 -19.09 11.72
N GLY A 24 4.52 -19.70 12.09
CA GLY A 24 4.42 -20.60 13.25
C GLY A 24 3.73 -19.96 14.46
N PRO A 25 3.50 -20.74 15.50
CA PRO A 25 2.95 -20.25 16.77
C PRO A 25 3.90 -19.23 17.42
N LEU A 26 3.37 -18.45 18.35
CA LEU A 26 4.15 -17.51 19.16
C LEU A 26 5.09 -18.24 20.10
N ASP A 27 4.58 -19.32 20.71
CA ASP A 27 5.30 -20.16 21.64
C ASP A 27 4.67 -21.58 21.67
N ASN A 28 5.30 -22.52 22.42
CA ASN A 28 4.73 -23.83 22.72
C ASN A 28 4.93 -24.14 24.20
N ILE A 29 3.85 -24.14 24.97
CA ILE A 29 3.84 -24.30 26.42
C ILE A 29 3.87 -25.78 26.81
N ALA A 30 4.83 -26.13 27.67
CA ALA A 30 4.97 -27.48 28.19
C ALA A 30 3.71 -27.87 29.00
N PRO A 31 3.33 -29.15 29.05
CA PRO A 31 2.10 -29.59 29.72
C PRO A 31 1.95 -29.09 31.17
N GLU A 32 3.04 -29.08 31.90
CA GLU A 32 3.12 -28.67 33.31
C GLU A 32 2.94 -27.16 33.53
N GLU A 33 3.18 -26.35 32.54
CA GLU A 33 3.09 -24.87 32.62
C GLU A 33 1.76 -24.33 32.07
N ARG A 34 0.94 -25.16 31.41
CA ARG A 34 -0.28 -24.73 30.73
C ARG A 34 -1.31 -24.09 31.62
N GLU A 35 -1.48 -24.63 32.85
CA GLU A 35 -2.47 -24.11 33.81
C GLU A 35 -2.09 -22.70 34.27
N ALA A 36 -0.83 -22.46 34.57
CA ALA A 36 -0.33 -21.15 34.96
C ALA A 36 -0.46 -20.16 33.81
N PHE A 37 -0.13 -20.57 32.59
CA PHE A 37 -0.30 -19.74 31.37
C PHE A 37 -1.77 -19.36 31.18
N LEU A 38 -2.71 -20.30 31.29
CA LEU A 38 -4.14 -20.03 31.10
C LEU A 38 -4.70 -19.11 32.19
N THR A 39 -4.21 -19.20 33.44
CA THR A 39 -4.57 -18.27 34.50
C THR A 39 -4.14 -16.84 34.14
N THR A 40 -2.90 -16.66 33.72
CA THR A 40 -2.39 -15.36 33.26
C THR A 40 -3.18 -14.82 32.06
N LEU A 41 -3.51 -15.69 31.12
CA LEU A 41 -4.30 -15.33 29.96
C LEU A 41 -5.72 -14.87 30.33
N ALA A 42 -6.35 -15.55 31.31
CA ALA A 42 -7.65 -15.17 31.81
C ALA A 42 -7.64 -13.78 32.48
N GLU A 43 -6.59 -13.48 33.26
CA GLU A 43 -6.44 -12.18 33.93
C GLU A 43 -6.19 -11.03 32.95
N THR A 44 -5.43 -11.29 31.92
CA THR A 44 -4.96 -10.22 31.01
C THR A 44 -5.91 -9.88 29.87
N GLN A 45 -6.76 -10.84 29.43
CA GLN A 45 -7.57 -10.61 28.22
C GLN A 45 -9.07 -10.86 28.36
N ALA A 46 -9.58 -11.12 29.58
CA ALA A 46 -11.02 -11.38 29.78
C ALA A 46 -11.92 -10.28 29.20
N GLU A 47 -11.55 -9.02 29.40
CA GLU A 47 -12.29 -7.85 28.88
C GLU A 47 -12.12 -7.63 27.36
N SER A 48 -11.13 -8.27 26.75
CA SER A 48 -10.82 -8.15 25.31
C SER A 48 -11.58 -9.15 24.44
N LEU A 49 -12.38 -10.04 25.03
CA LEU A 49 -13.14 -11.07 24.30
C LEU A 49 -14.41 -10.50 23.68
N VAL A 50 -14.23 -9.67 22.65
CA VAL A 50 -15.30 -9.06 21.86
C VAL A 50 -15.19 -9.46 20.39
N PRO A 51 -16.28 -9.42 19.61
CA PRO A 51 -16.23 -9.73 18.19
C PRO A 51 -15.15 -8.92 17.45
N ASP A 52 -14.48 -9.57 16.50
CA ASP A 52 -13.35 -9.07 15.71
C ASP A 52 -12.07 -8.73 16.48
N ALA A 53 -12.04 -8.89 17.80
CA ALA A 53 -10.79 -8.77 18.56
C ALA A 53 -9.81 -9.88 18.16
N ILE A 54 -8.53 -9.55 18.22
CA ILE A 54 -7.43 -10.51 18.04
C ILE A 54 -6.80 -10.73 19.42
N VAL A 55 -6.83 -11.97 19.85
CA VAL A 55 -6.38 -12.40 21.17
C VAL A 55 -5.44 -13.58 21.06
N GLU A 56 -4.69 -13.88 22.10
CA GLU A 56 -3.90 -15.09 22.21
C GLU A 56 -4.75 -16.26 22.70
N GLY A 57 -4.37 -17.46 22.32
CA GLY A 57 -5.02 -18.68 22.79
C GLY A 57 -4.09 -19.87 22.77
N LEU A 58 -4.29 -20.77 23.70
CA LEU A 58 -3.56 -22.03 23.82
C LEU A 58 -4.27 -23.14 23.06
N VAL A 59 -3.60 -23.78 22.14
CA VAL A 59 -4.11 -24.96 21.43
C VAL A 59 -4.19 -26.13 22.40
N VAL A 60 -5.42 -26.57 22.68
CA VAL A 60 -5.67 -27.72 23.58
C VAL A 60 -5.69 -29.02 22.79
N LYS A 61 -6.38 -29.02 21.63
CA LYS A 61 -6.57 -30.22 20.84
C LYS A 61 -6.61 -29.90 19.34
N VAL A 62 -5.94 -30.75 18.57
CA VAL A 62 -6.01 -30.76 17.10
C VAL A 62 -6.72 -32.02 16.65
N ASP A 63 -7.76 -31.88 15.82
CA ASP A 63 -8.60 -32.99 15.34
C ASP A 63 -8.71 -32.96 13.82
N ASP A 64 -7.83 -33.68 13.15
CA ASP A 64 -7.79 -33.75 11.68
C ASP A 64 -9.03 -34.42 11.09
N LYS A 65 -9.68 -35.35 11.81
CA LYS A 65 -10.89 -36.03 11.32
C LYS A 65 -12.08 -35.08 11.24
N LYS A 66 -12.13 -34.10 12.16
CA LYS A 66 -13.19 -33.09 12.22
C LYS A 66 -12.75 -31.75 11.62
N ASN A 67 -11.53 -31.67 11.06
CA ASN A 67 -10.96 -30.45 10.49
C ASN A 67 -11.04 -29.24 11.44
N ARG A 68 -10.76 -29.44 12.74
CA ARG A 68 -10.87 -28.39 13.73
C ARG A 68 -9.76 -28.42 14.77
N VAL A 69 -9.52 -27.27 15.38
CA VAL A 69 -8.62 -27.07 16.52
C VAL A 69 -9.42 -26.46 17.67
N THR A 70 -9.28 -27.01 18.87
CA THR A 70 -9.85 -26.42 20.08
C THR A 70 -8.79 -25.53 20.72
N VAL A 71 -9.14 -24.28 21.00
CA VAL A 71 -8.25 -23.27 21.58
C VAL A 71 -8.86 -22.77 22.88
N ASN A 72 -8.07 -22.72 23.93
CA ASN A 72 -8.46 -22.13 25.22
C ASN A 72 -8.00 -20.67 25.25
N LEU A 73 -8.92 -19.76 25.58
CA LEU A 73 -8.74 -18.32 25.63
C LEU A 73 -8.61 -17.78 27.08
N GLY A 74 -8.34 -18.65 28.04
CA GLY A 74 -8.27 -18.33 29.46
C GLY A 74 -9.62 -18.56 30.14
N VAL A 75 -10.60 -17.68 29.92
CA VAL A 75 -11.93 -17.75 30.56
C VAL A 75 -12.95 -18.55 29.75
N THR A 76 -12.70 -18.83 28.49
CA THR A 76 -13.60 -19.58 27.60
C THR A 76 -12.79 -20.35 26.57
N THR A 77 -13.47 -21.13 25.73
CA THR A 77 -12.86 -21.86 24.62
C THR A 77 -13.37 -21.36 23.27
N GLY A 78 -12.62 -21.68 22.24
CA GLY A 78 -13.05 -21.43 20.87
C GLY A 78 -12.66 -22.55 19.92
N VAL A 79 -13.30 -22.57 18.77
CA VAL A 79 -13.07 -23.54 17.70
C VAL A 79 -12.55 -22.83 16.47
N LEU A 80 -11.35 -23.23 16.05
CA LEU A 80 -10.73 -22.81 14.78
C LEU A 80 -10.95 -23.91 13.75
N LEU A 81 -11.70 -23.61 12.70
CA LEU A 81 -11.93 -24.54 11.59
C LEU A 81 -10.81 -24.46 10.57
N LEU A 82 -10.61 -25.56 9.83
CA LEU A 82 -9.60 -25.62 8.76
C LEU A 82 -9.76 -24.50 7.73
N ASP A 83 -11.00 -24.16 7.36
CA ASP A 83 -11.29 -23.10 6.39
C ASP A 83 -10.75 -21.72 6.83
N ASP A 84 -10.70 -21.48 8.13
CA ASP A 84 -10.18 -20.23 8.73
C ASP A 84 -8.65 -20.24 8.92
N MET A 85 -7.93 -21.30 8.49
CA MET A 85 -6.48 -21.44 8.56
C MET A 85 -5.83 -22.03 7.29
N THR A 86 -6.56 -22.22 6.21
CA THR A 86 -6.04 -22.82 4.97
C THR A 86 -4.85 -22.05 4.37
N TRP A 87 -4.73 -20.76 4.66
CA TRP A 87 -3.64 -19.89 4.22
C TRP A 87 -2.30 -20.14 4.95
N ALA A 88 -2.33 -20.89 6.07
CA ALA A 88 -1.24 -21.00 7.02
C ALA A 88 -0.10 -21.94 6.57
N ARG A 89 0.21 -21.96 5.26
CA ARG A 89 1.40 -22.62 4.72
C ARG A 89 2.68 -21.96 5.22
N LYS A 90 3.78 -22.67 5.28
CA LYS A 90 5.10 -22.06 5.55
C LYS A 90 5.42 -20.98 4.50
N PRO A 91 6.06 -19.87 4.90
CA PRO A 91 6.53 -18.86 3.95
C PRO A 91 7.49 -19.46 2.94
N ASP A 92 7.17 -19.28 1.66
CA ASP A 92 8.03 -19.70 0.55
C ASP A 92 7.79 -18.74 -0.62
N PRO A 93 8.78 -17.92 -1.02
CA PRO A 93 8.64 -16.96 -2.10
C PRO A 93 8.49 -17.60 -3.48
N GLU A 94 8.96 -18.85 -3.66
CA GLU A 94 8.87 -19.58 -4.92
C GLU A 94 7.48 -20.23 -5.12
N VAL A 95 6.68 -20.31 -4.06
CA VAL A 95 5.37 -20.95 -4.10
C VAL A 95 4.26 -19.90 -4.17
N ILE A 96 3.49 -19.93 -5.25
CA ILE A 96 2.33 -19.07 -5.43
C ILE A 96 1.30 -19.34 -4.31
N TYR A 97 0.89 -18.30 -3.58
CA TYR A 97 0.13 -18.43 -2.33
C TYR A 97 -1.21 -19.18 -2.46
N TRP A 98 -1.85 -19.17 -3.64
CA TRP A 98 -3.11 -19.89 -3.87
C TRP A 98 -2.93 -21.35 -4.28
N SER A 99 -1.71 -21.79 -4.64
CA SER A 99 -1.43 -23.17 -5.07
C SER A 99 -1.11 -24.12 -3.93
N ALA A 100 -0.73 -23.60 -2.76
CA ALA A 100 -0.37 -24.40 -1.59
C ALA A 100 -1.25 -24.02 -0.40
N LYS A 101 -2.28 -24.80 -0.15
CA LYS A 101 -3.18 -24.64 0.99
C LYS A 101 -2.93 -25.73 2.02
N VAL A 102 -3.12 -25.39 3.29
CA VAL A 102 -3.16 -26.38 4.38
C VAL A 102 -4.42 -27.23 4.21
N VAL A 103 -4.27 -28.54 4.29
CA VAL A 103 -5.36 -29.52 4.11
C VAL A 103 -5.70 -30.30 5.39
N ARG A 104 -4.89 -30.16 6.43
CA ARG A 104 -5.10 -30.73 7.77
C ARG A 104 -4.54 -29.80 8.85
N PRO A 105 -5.27 -29.55 9.94
CA PRO A 105 -4.80 -28.69 11.03
C PRO A 105 -3.45 -29.09 11.62
N SER A 106 -3.17 -30.39 11.75
CA SER A 106 -1.91 -30.91 12.31
C SER A 106 -0.65 -30.58 11.48
N GLN A 107 -0.80 -30.14 10.22
CA GLN A 107 0.33 -29.65 9.42
C GLN A 107 0.91 -28.35 9.95
N VAL A 108 0.13 -27.61 10.75
CA VAL A 108 0.43 -26.24 11.17
C VAL A 108 0.51 -26.10 12.68
N LEU A 109 -0.40 -26.77 13.42
CA LEU A 109 -0.61 -26.58 14.84
C LEU A 109 -0.53 -27.92 15.59
N LYS A 110 -0.07 -27.85 16.84
CA LYS A 110 -0.05 -28.96 17.79
C LYS A 110 -0.53 -28.50 19.18
N ALA A 111 -0.89 -29.42 20.04
CA ALA A 111 -1.29 -29.11 21.41
C ALA A 111 -0.13 -28.44 22.17
N GLY A 112 -0.45 -27.37 22.88
CA GLY A 112 0.51 -26.52 23.59
C GLY A 112 0.95 -25.28 22.81
N ASP A 113 0.64 -25.18 21.50
CA ASP A 113 0.96 -23.98 20.74
C ASP A 113 0.16 -22.77 21.21
N VAL A 114 0.83 -21.64 21.42
CA VAL A 114 0.22 -20.32 21.63
C VAL A 114 0.08 -19.63 20.27
N ILE A 115 -1.14 -19.26 19.94
CA ILE A 115 -1.48 -18.69 18.63
C ILE A 115 -2.30 -17.41 18.77
N GLN A 116 -2.22 -16.54 17.77
CA GLN A 116 -3.15 -15.42 17.63
C GLN A 116 -4.39 -15.86 16.87
N VAL A 117 -5.56 -15.53 17.40
CA VAL A 117 -6.84 -15.80 16.78
C VAL A 117 -7.72 -14.56 16.78
N ARG A 118 -8.50 -14.38 15.72
CA ARG A 118 -9.55 -13.39 15.68
C ARG A 118 -10.87 -14.05 16.07
N LEU A 119 -11.57 -13.41 17.00
CA LEU A 119 -12.90 -13.81 17.44
C LEU A 119 -13.91 -13.45 16.35
N LYS A 120 -14.73 -14.39 15.88
CA LYS A 120 -15.78 -14.16 14.88
C LYS A 120 -17.11 -13.92 15.59
N GLU A 121 -17.84 -14.97 15.85
CA GLU A 121 -19.12 -14.97 16.54
C GLU A 121 -19.15 -16.11 17.56
N LYS A 122 -20.02 -16.02 18.53
CA LYS A 122 -20.25 -17.12 19.46
C LYS A 122 -21.06 -18.22 18.77
N ALA A 123 -20.66 -19.45 18.95
CA ALA A 123 -21.29 -20.62 18.33
C ALA A 123 -22.41 -21.18 19.24
N GLY A 124 -23.67 -20.90 18.90
CA GLY A 124 -24.84 -21.53 19.52
C GLY A 124 -24.93 -21.36 21.04
N ASP A 125 -25.48 -22.39 21.73
CA ASP A 125 -25.74 -22.38 23.17
C ASP A 125 -24.49 -22.56 24.04
N ASP A 126 -23.34 -22.91 23.47
CA ASP A 126 -22.13 -23.33 24.20
C ASP A 126 -21.19 -22.18 24.63
N ASP A 127 -21.54 -20.93 24.47
CA ASP A 127 -20.71 -19.74 24.76
C ASP A 127 -19.26 -19.82 24.18
N SER A 128 -19.00 -20.74 23.26
CA SER A 128 -17.71 -20.92 22.61
C SER A 128 -17.58 -20.02 21.38
N TRP A 129 -16.37 -19.50 21.13
CA TRP A 129 -16.08 -18.64 19.98
C TRP A 129 -15.77 -19.42 18.71
N GLN A 130 -16.27 -18.97 17.57
CA GLN A 130 -15.68 -19.30 16.28
C GLN A 130 -14.45 -18.44 16.06
N LEU A 131 -13.35 -19.06 15.61
CA LEU A 131 -12.04 -18.43 15.52
C LEU A 131 -11.51 -18.44 14.10
N ALA A 132 -10.71 -17.42 13.77
CA ALA A 132 -9.88 -17.42 12.57
C ALA A 132 -8.41 -17.26 12.98
N LEU A 133 -7.51 -18.05 12.38
CA LEU A 133 -6.08 -17.92 12.64
C LEU A 133 -5.54 -16.57 12.16
N GLU A 134 -4.76 -15.92 13.01
CA GLU A 134 -4.13 -14.65 12.73
C GLU A 134 -2.62 -14.70 13.05
N GLN A 135 -1.92 -13.70 12.57
CA GLN A 135 -0.54 -13.40 13.00
C GLN A 135 -0.27 -11.91 12.84
N THR A 136 0.61 -11.37 13.67
CA THR A 136 1.01 -9.97 13.59
C THR A 136 1.79 -9.70 12.30
N PRO A 137 1.33 -8.80 11.42
CA PRO A 137 2.03 -8.50 10.18
C PRO A 137 3.44 -7.94 10.41
N LYS A 138 4.42 -8.41 9.64
CA LYS A 138 5.78 -7.85 9.64
C LYS A 138 5.89 -6.59 8.77
N ALA A 139 5.11 -6.52 7.70
CA ALA A 139 5.10 -5.37 6.83
C ALA A 139 4.49 -4.14 7.52
N GLN A 140 4.94 -2.98 7.11
CA GLN A 140 4.37 -1.69 7.50
C GLN A 140 3.67 -1.05 6.31
N SER A 141 2.73 -0.15 6.57
CA SER A 141 2.05 0.60 5.53
C SER A 141 1.78 2.03 6.01
N ALA A 142 1.49 2.91 5.06
CA ALA A 142 1.00 4.25 5.36
C ALA A 142 -0.13 4.60 4.40
N LEU A 143 -1.02 5.49 4.84
CA LEU A 143 -2.08 6.05 4.02
C LEU A 143 -2.16 7.55 4.27
N LEU A 144 -2.33 8.30 3.18
CA LEU A 144 -2.62 9.72 3.22
C LEU A 144 -3.79 10.02 2.28
N SER A 145 -4.79 10.75 2.77
CA SER A 145 -5.93 11.19 1.97
C SER A 145 -6.11 12.71 2.14
N ILE A 146 -6.13 13.42 1.00
CA ILE A 146 -6.19 14.88 0.93
C ILE A 146 -7.40 15.26 0.07
N GLU A 147 -8.13 16.31 0.48
CA GLU A 147 -9.17 16.92 -0.33
C GLU A 147 -8.54 17.72 -1.48
N ALA A 148 -8.99 17.47 -2.69
CA ALA A 148 -8.32 18.00 -3.90
C ALA A 148 -8.32 19.52 -3.95
N GLU A 149 -9.42 20.14 -3.59
CA GLU A 149 -9.63 21.59 -3.74
C GLU A 149 -8.95 22.43 -2.65
N THR A 150 -8.93 21.92 -1.43
CA THR A 150 -8.50 22.69 -0.24
C THR A 150 -7.13 22.30 0.29
N GLY A 151 -6.64 21.10 -0.05
CA GLY A 151 -5.45 20.54 0.57
C GLY A 151 -5.68 20.00 1.99
N TYR A 152 -6.91 20.00 2.50
CA TYR A 152 -7.19 19.50 3.85
C TYR A 152 -6.90 18.01 3.95
N VAL A 153 -6.04 17.63 4.90
CA VAL A 153 -5.73 16.24 5.20
C VAL A 153 -6.90 15.62 5.95
N LYS A 154 -7.63 14.72 5.28
CA LYS A 154 -8.82 14.07 5.83
C LYS A 154 -8.50 12.77 6.57
N ALA A 155 -7.39 12.12 6.22
CA ALA A 155 -6.88 10.96 6.94
C ALA A 155 -5.36 10.82 6.73
N MET A 156 -4.65 10.43 7.79
CA MET A 156 -3.24 10.09 7.75
C MET A 156 -2.95 8.94 8.71
N VAL A 157 -2.41 7.86 8.18
CA VAL A 157 -1.97 6.69 8.95
C VAL A 157 -0.50 6.47 8.64
N GLY A 158 0.36 6.57 9.64
CA GLY A 158 1.82 6.50 9.47
C GLY A 158 2.43 5.10 9.66
N GLY A 159 1.65 4.12 10.09
CA GLY A 159 2.12 2.76 10.35
C GLY A 159 0.98 1.84 10.77
N ARG A 160 1.30 0.58 11.03
CA ARG A 160 0.35 -0.43 11.51
C ARG A 160 -0.22 -0.05 12.88
N ASP A 161 0.65 0.28 13.81
CA ASP A 161 0.31 0.62 15.19
C ASP A 161 1.30 1.67 15.72
N PHE A 162 0.78 2.71 16.39
CA PHE A 162 1.59 3.78 16.97
C PHE A 162 2.39 3.29 18.20
N GLN A 163 1.86 2.33 18.96
CA GLN A 163 2.54 1.78 20.11
C GLN A 163 3.76 0.96 19.72
N ASP A 164 3.68 0.24 18.57
CA ASP A 164 4.82 -0.52 18.04
C ASP A 164 5.86 0.41 17.40
N SER A 165 5.43 1.49 16.75
CA SER A 165 6.33 2.40 16.04
C SER A 165 5.72 3.78 15.87
N GLN A 166 6.32 4.78 16.51
CA GLN A 166 5.94 6.19 16.39
C GLN A 166 6.41 6.82 15.07
N PHE A 167 7.22 6.12 14.28
CA PHE A 167 7.73 6.62 13.00
C PHE A 167 6.59 6.76 11.98
N ASN A 168 6.29 8.01 11.61
CA ASN A 168 5.23 8.32 10.65
C ASN A 168 5.72 8.17 9.20
N ARG A 169 5.41 7.04 8.57
CA ARG A 169 5.86 6.71 7.22
C ARG A 169 5.21 7.57 6.14
N ALA A 170 4.12 8.23 6.43
CA ALA A 170 3.47 9.12 5.45
C ALA A 170 4.30 10.38 5.16
N ILE A 171 5.05 10.87 6.15
CA ILE A 171 5.81 12.12 6.06
C ILE A 171 7.32 11.96 6.28
N GLN A 172 7.74 11.03 7.16
CA GLN A 172 9.14 10.87 7.53
C GLN A 172 9.92 9.89 6.64
N SER A 173 9.22 8.89 6.06
CA SER A 173 9.85 7.91 5.18
C SER A 173 10.13 8.49 3.80
N ARG A 174 11.26 8.10 3.23
CA ARG A 174 11.60 8.33 1.81
C ARG A 174 11.80 6.99 1.15
N ARG A 175 10.81 6.59 0.33
CA ARG A 175 10.82 5.30 -0.35
C ARG A 175 10.70 5.49 -1.84
N GLN A 176 11.23 4.57 -2.61
CA GLN A 176 11.13 4.60 -4.06
C GLN A 176 9.67 4.44 -4.49
N PRO A 177 9.06 5.42 -5.18
CA PRO A 177 7.68 5.31 -5.64
C PRO A 177 7.52 4.33 -6.81
N GLY A 178 8.61 3.92 -7.42
CA GLY A 178 8.57 3.07 -8.59
C GLY A 178 7.71 3.70 -9.69
N SER A 179 6.90 2.89 -10.34
CA SER A 179 6.02 3.37 -11.44
C SER A 179 4.97 4.41 -11.02
N ALA A 180 4.77 4.70 -9.73
CA ALA A 180 3.91 5.81 -9.30
C ALA A 180 4.53 7.18 -9.62
N PHE A 181 5.82 7.25 -9.93
CA PHE A 181 6.49 8.47 -10.39
C PHE A 181 6.23 8.79 -11.88
N LYS A 182 5.89 7.79 -12.69
CA LYS A 182 5.71 7.94 -14.15
C LYS A 182 4.74 9.06 -14.57
N PRO A 183 3.59 9.28 -13.90
CA PRO A 183 2.69 10.36 -14.28
C PRO A 183 3.36 11.75 -14.32
N ILE A 184 4.35 12.01 -13.47
CA ILE A 184 5.11 13.26 -13.47
C ILE A 184 5.94 13.38 -14.76
N ILE A 185 6.60 12.29 -15.17
CA ILE A 185 7.38 12.24 -16.44
C ILE A 185 6.46 12.39 -17.63
N TYR A 186 5.27 11.76 -17.61
CA TYR A 186 4.30 11.87 -18.71
C TYR A 186 3.66 13.25 -18.79
N ALA A 187 3.40 13.90 -17.66
CA ALA A 187 2.93 15.29 -17.64
C ALA A 187 3.98 16.25 -18.23
N ALA A 188 5.24 16.08 -17.84
CA ALA A 188 6.36 16.80 -18.44
C ALA A 188 6.45 16.58 -19.96
N ALA A 189 6.24 15.34 -20.40
CA ALA A 189 6.24 15.02 -21.84
C ALA A 189 5.07 15.68 -22.59
N ILE A 190 3.87 15.70 -22.03
CA ILE A 190 2.71 16.40 -22.61
C ILE A 190 3.00 17.89 -22.75
N ASP A 191 3.56 18.54 -21.71
CA ASP A 191 3.95 19.96 -21.78
C ASP A 191 5.13 20.19 -22.76
N HIS A 192 5.91 19.15 -23.06
CA HIS A 192 6.98 19.17 -24.06
C HIS A 192 6.50 18.87 -25.48
N GLY A 193 5.18 18.78 -25.71
CA GLY A 193 4.58 18.59 -27.04
C GLY A 193 4.16 17.16 -27.38
N TYR A 194 4.31 16.19 -26.47
CA TYR A 194 3.76 14.86 -26.67
C TYR A 194 2.23 14.87 -26.59
N THR A 195 1.62 13.90 -27.23
CA THR A 195 0.17 13.67 -27.19
C THR A 195 -0.15 12.25 -26.71
N PRO A 196 -1.36 11.97 -26.24
CA PRO A 196 -1.80 10.61 -25.91
C PRO A 196 -1.66 9.61 -27.08
N ALA A 197 -1.63 10.11 -28.33
CA ALA A 197 -1.47 9.32 -29.55
C ALA A 197 -0.01 9.24 -30.04
N THR A 198 0.93 9.93 -29.40
CA THR A 198 2.35 9.84 -29.78
C THR A 198 2.81 8.38 -29.67
N MET A 199 3.42 7.90 -30.74
CA MET A 199 3.91 6.53 -30.86
C MET A 199 5.38 6.45 -30.50
N ILE A 200 5.73 5.56 -29.60
CA ILE A 200 7.09 5.32 -29.14
C ILE A 200 7.40 3.84 -29.29
N LEU A 201 8.58 3.52 -29.82
CA LEU A 201 9.00 2.12 -30.02
C LEU A 201 9.42 1.48 -28.72
N ASP A 202 8.64 0.53 -28.21
CA ASP A 202 9.00 -0.35 -27.09
C ASP A 202 9.89 -1.48 -27.61
N ALA A 203 11.20 -1.23 -27.68
CA ALA A 203 12.24 -2.13 -28.14
C ALA A 203 13.49 -2.00 -27.24
N PRO A 204 14.36 -2.99 -27.20
CA PRO A 204 15.58 -2.94 -26.41
C PRO A 204 16.36 -1.63 -26.63
N ILE A 205 16.91 -1.11 -25.56
CA ILE A 205 17.80 0.05 -25.57
C ILE A 205 18.92 -0.19 -24.57
N VAL A 206 20.12 0.24 -24.92
CA VAL A 206 21.30 0.16 -24.09
C VAL A 206 21.81 1.57 -23.84
N PHE A 207 22.12 1.88 -22.60
CA PHE A 207 22.79 3.10 -22.20
C PHE A 207 24.16 2.73 -21.66
N GLU A 208 25.17 3.31 -22.25
CA GLU A 208 26.56 3.11 -21.88
C GLU A 208 27.11 4.43 -21.30
N ASP A 209 27.69 4.35 -20.13
CA ASP A 209 28.46 5.42 -19.52
C ASP A 209 29.92 4.95 -19.51
N THR A 210 30.66 5.39 -20.51
CA THR A 210 32.06 4.98 -20.71
C THR A 210 33.00 5.55 -19.65
N GLU A 211 32.62 6.64 -18.96
CA GLU A 211 33.42 7.23 -17.88
C GLU A 211 33.32 6.40 -16.59
N ARG A 212 32.18 5.75 -16.39
CA ARG A 212 31.89 4.94 -15.19
C ARG A 212 31.92 3.43 -15.43
N ASP A 213 32.29 3.00 -16.65
CA ASP A 213 32.23 1.58 -17.07
C ASP A 213 30.87 0.92 -16.70
N PHE A 214 29.80 1.64 -16.94
CA PHE A 214 28.45 1.23 -16.57
C PHE A 214 27.54 1.08 -17.79
N THR A 215 26.97 -0.11 -17.92
CA THR A 215 25.99 -0.41 -18.98
C THR A 215 24.63 -0.68 -18.35
N TRP A 216 23.62 0.08 -18.74
CA TRP A 216 22.24 -0.11 -18.29
C TRP A 216 21.31 -0.53 -19.42
N LYS A 217 20.60 -1.65 -19.21
CA LYS A 217 19.64 -2.23 -20.15
C LYS A 217 18.26 -2.32 -19.50
N PRO A 218 17.44 -1.24 -19.50
CA PRO A 218 16.13 -1.26 -18.90
C PRO A 218 15.23 -2.30 -19.56
N LYS A 219 14.48 -3.04 -18.73
CA LYS A 219 13.51 -4.04 -19.17
C LYS A 219 12.10 -3.67 -18.69
N ASN A 220 11.09 -4.11 -19.46
CA ASN A 220 9.73 -4.14 -18.96
C ASN A 220 9.57 -5.25 -17.90
N TYR A 221 8.60 -5.10 -16.99
CA TYR A 221 8.37 -6.07 -15.91
C TYR A 221 8.14 -7.52 -16.42
N ALA A 222 7.47 -7.66 -17.58
CA ALA A 222 7.21 -8.96 -18.18
C ALA A 222 8.40 -9.47 -19.06
N GLU A 223 9.56 -8.80 -19.05
CA GLU A 223 10.75 -9.09 -19.85
C GLU A 223 10.50 -9.16 -21.38
N LYS A 224 9.39 -8.57 -21.84
CA LYS A 224 8.97 -8.52 -23.26
C LYS A 224 8.95 -7.10 -23.77
N PHE A 225 9.15 -6.96 -25.06
CA PHE A 225 9.01 -5.72 -25.82
C PHE A 225 7.78 -5.80 -26.73
N TYR A 226 7.13 -4.67 -26.96
CA TYR A 226 5.80 -4.65 -27.57
C TYR A 226 5.76 -3.87 -28.90
N GLY A 227 6.91 -3.39 -29.37
CA GLY A 227 7.00 -2.64 -30.63
C GLY A 227 6.37 -1.23 -30.55
N PRO A 228 5.84 -0.71 -31.65
CA PRO A 228 5.18 0.59 -31.68
C PRO A 228 4.05 0.67 -30.66
N THR A 229 4.16 1.58 -29.71
CA THR A 229 3.25 1.67 -28.54
C THR A 229 2.80 3.12 -28.38
N LEU A 230 1.49 3.35 -28.30
CA LEU A 230 0.94 4.67 -28.02
C LEU A 230 1.27 5.09 -26.57
N LEU A 231 1.54 6.37 -26.37
CA LEU A 231 1.84 6.97 -25.06
C LEU A 231 0.78 6.58 -24.01
N ARG A 232 -0.51 6.66 -24.33
CA ARG A 232 -1.61 6.25 -23.45
C ARG A 232 -1.54 4.77 -23.04
N GLN A 233 -1.19 3.89 -23.97
CA GLN A 233 -1.05 2.46 -23.69
C GLN A 233 0.19 2.18 -22.84
N ALA A 234 1.28 2.90 -23.10
CA ALA A 234 2.51 2.78 -22.33
C ALA A 234 2.28 3.12 -20.84
N LEU A 235 1.56 4.20 -20.54
CA LEU A 235 1.22 4.56 -19.17
C LEU A 235 0.24 3.56 -18.56
N ALA A 236 -0.82 3.18 -19.26
CA ALA A 236 -1.84 2.23 -18.78
C ALA A 236 -1.22 0.86 -18.41
N LYS A 237 -0.32 0.37 -19.24
CA LYS A 237 0.41 -0.89 -19.05
C LYS A 237 1.73 -0.73 -18.27
N SER A 238 2.03 0.49 -17.85
CA SER A 238 3.23 0.82 -17.06
C SER A 238 4.56 0.40 -17.73
N ARG A 239 4.72 0.61 -19.06
CA ARG A 239 5.91 0.23 -19.83
C ARG A 239 7.15 1.00 -19.34
N ASN A 240 8.19 0.27 -18.94
CA ASN A 240 9.42 0.87 -18.44
C ASN A 240 10.25 1.49 -19.55
N VAL A 241 10.50 0.72 -20.61
CA VAL A 241 11.38 1.13 -21.70
C VAL A 241 10.87 2.38 -22.39
N VAL A 242 9.57 2.45 -22.64
CA VAL A 242 8.93 3.64 -23.22
C VAL A 242 9.13 4.86 -22.31
N THR A 243 8.93 4.72 -20.99
CA THR A 243 9.10 5.84 -20.06
C THR A 243 10.54 6.35 -20.02
N VAL A 244 11.52 5.44 -20.05
CA VAL A 244 12.95 5.81 -20.10
C VAL A 244 13.28 6.56 -21.40
N LYS A 245 12.72 6.13 -22.53
CA LYS A 245 12.90 6.83 -23.82
C LYS A 245 12.29 8.23 -23.81
N ILE A 246 11.10 8.38 -23.22
CA ILE A 246 10.47 9.69 -23.02
C ILE A 246 11.38 10.59 -22.18
N LEU A 247 11.87 10.11 -21.02
CA LEU A 247 12.74 10.91 -20.17
C LEU A 247 14.05 11.31 -20.88
N LYS A 248 14.63 10.39 -21.66
CA LYS A 248 15.83 10.71 -22.46
C LYS A 248 15.57 11.85 -23.43
N ASP A 249 14.42 11.84 -24.07
CA ASP A 249 14.05 12.82 -25.11
C ASP A 249 13.76 14.20 -24.51
N ILE A 250 12.95 14.28 -23.44
CA ILE A 250 12.63 15.56 -22.79
C ILE A 250 13.76 16.11 -21.92
N GLY A 251 14.72 15.28 -21.54
CA GLY A 251 15.88 15.64 -20.71
C GLY A 251 15.64 15.49 -19.20
N ILE A 252 16.68 15.03 -18.52
CA ILE A 252 16.64 14.75 -17.07
C ILE A 252 16.40 16.03 -16.26
N ASP A 253 17.08 17.12 -16.63
CA ASP A 253 16.97 18.38 -15.90
C ASP A 253 15.59 19.00 -16.02
N TYR A 254 15.00 18.93 -17.19
CA TYR A 254 13.62 19.37 -17.40
C TYR A 254 12.64 18.55 -16.56
N ALA A 255 12.78 17.23 -16.53
CA ALA A 255 11.94 16.36 -15.74
C ALA A 255 12.08 16.61 -14.22
N ILE A 256 13.30 16.85 -13.74
CA ILE A 256 13.55 17.21 -12.33
C ILE A 256 12.92 18.59 -12.00
N ALA A 257 13.09 19.58 -12.85
CA ALA A 257 12.45 20.88 -12.67
C ALA A 257 10.92 20.76 -12.66
N TYR A 258 10.37 19.93 -13.54
CA TYR A 258 8.93 19.64 -13.58
C TYR A 258 8.44 18.94 -12.29
N ALA A 259 9.20 17.97 -11.79
CA ALA A 259 8.88 17.32 -10.52
C ALA A 259 8.86 18.32 -9.35
N ARG A 260 9.80 19.27 -9.31
CA ARG A 260 9.80 20.37 -8.33
C ARG A 260 8.54 21.22 -8.42
N LYS A 261 8.16 21.58 -9.64
CA LYS A 261 6.97 22.39 -9.94
C LYS A 261 5.67 21.77 -9.45
N VAL A 262 5.58 20.44 -9.43
CA VAL A 262 4.41 19.70 -8.90
C VAL A 262 4.57 19.27 -7.43
N GLY A 263 5.57 19.79 -6.70
CA GLY A 263 5.71 19.61 -5.24
C GLY A 263 6.60 18.46 -4.79
N ILE A 264 7.45 17.89 -5.64
CA ILE A 264 8.46 16.91 -5.24
C ILE A 264 9.74 17.64 -4.84
N HIS A 265 10.03 17.74 -3.55
CA HIS A 265 11.20 18.43 -3.01
C HIS A 265 12.33 17.50 -2.57
N SER A 266 12.06 16.21 -2.43
CA SER A 266 13.07 15.18 -2.16
C SER A 266 14.17 15.19 -3.23
N HIS A 267 15.37 14.76 -2.86
CA HIS A 267 16.49 14.64 -3.79
C HIS A 267 16.16 13.62 -4.89
N LEU A 268 16.31 14.05 -6.15
CA LEU A 268 16.15 13.18 -7.32
C LEU A 268 17.52 12.96 -7.98
N ASN A 269 17.87 11.70 -8.21
CA ASN A 269 19.11 11.33 -8.91
C ASN A 269 19.09 11.89 -10.34
N ARG A 270 20.24 12.42 -10.79
CA ARG A 270 20.37 13.00 -12.14
C ARG A 270 20.76 11.91 -13.16
N ASP A 271 19.94 10.90 -13.26
CA ASP A 271 20.10 9.80 -14.21
C ASP A 271 18.75 9.30 -14.75
N LEU A 272 18.78 8.46 -15.78
CA LEU A 272 17.58 7.96 -16.45
C LEU A 272 16.73 7.01 -15.58
N SER A 273 17.25 6.52 -14.45
CA SER A 273 16.49 5.63 -13.57
C SER A 273 15.34 6.34 -12.86
N ILE A 274 15.37 7.69 -12.75
CA ILE A 274 14.24 8.46 -12.20
C ILE A 274 12.95 8.25 -12.98
N ALA A 275 13.02 7.90 -14.28
CA ALA A 275 11.86 7.51 -15.09
C ALA A 275 11.07 6.35 -14.44
N LEU A 276 11.76 5.52 -13.69
CA LEU A 276 11.20 4.35 -13.02
C LEU A 276 10.97 4.59 -11.51
N GLY A 277 11.14 5.83 -11.04
CA GLY A 277 10.96 6.20 -9.64
C GLY A 277 12.00 5.60 -8.71
N SER A 278 13.27 5.62 -9.11
CA SER A 278 14.41 5.11 -8.33
C SER A 278 14.79 5.99 -7.14
N SER A 279 14.47 7.28 -7.16
CA SER A 279 14.73 8.20 -6.06
C SER A 279 13.65 8.13 -4.99
N GLY A 280 14.05 8.17 -3.72
CA GLY A 280 13.13 8.11 -2.59
C GLY A 280 12.35 9.40 -2.40
N VAL A 281 11.01 9.31 -2.31
CA VAL A 281 10.12 10.43 -2.00
C VAL A 281 9.19 10.05 -0.83
N SER A 282 8.59 11.03 -0.17
CA SER A 282 7.58 10.76 0.86
C SER A 282 6.21 10.47 0.21
N LEU A 283 5.34 9.79 0.97
CA LEU A 283 3.96 9.59 0.55
C LEU A 283 3.24 10.94 0.42
N LEU A 284 3.53 11.89 1.31
CA LEU A 284 2.98 13.24 1.25
C LEU A 284 3.34 13.93 -0.08
N GLU A 285 4.61 13.90 -0.49
CA GLU A 285 5.04 14.54 -1.75
C GLU A 285 4.36 13.92 -2.97
N ILE A 286 4.31 12.58 -3.06
CA ILE A 286 3.73 11.94 -4.25
C ILE A 286 2.19 12.12 -4.30
N VAL A 287 1.49 12.07 -3.16
CA VAL A 287 0.05 12.32 -3.09
C VAL A 287 -0.25 13.77 -3.45
N ASN A 288 0.56 14.72 -2.94
CA ASN A 288 0.41 16.13 -3.26
C ASN A 288 0.70 16.44 -4.73
N ALA A 289 1.68 15.77 -5.34
CA ALA A 289 1.95 15.91 -6.78
C ALA A 289 0.76 15.44 -7.65
N TYR A 290 0.02 14.41 -7.21
CA TYR A 290 -1.18 13.99 -7.91
C TYR A 290 -2.37 14.93 -7.71
N SER A 291 -2.39 15.74 -6.65
CA SER A 291 -3.41 16.75 -6.45
C SER A 291 -3.43 17.78 -7.59
N VAL A 292 -2.27 18.05 -8.17
CA VAL A 292 -2.13 18.96 -9.31
C VAL A 292 -2.98 18.49 -10.51
N PHE A 293 -3.02 17.18 -10.76
CA PHE A 293 -3.85 16.61 -11.83
C PHE A 293 -5.35 16.68 -11.49
N ALA A 294 -5.72 16.36 -10.25
CA ALA A 294 -7.09 16.40 -9.77
C ALA A 294 -7.65 17.83 -9.70
N ASN A 295 -6.79 18.81 -9.44
CA ASN A 295 -7.15 20.21 -9.21
C ASN A 295 -6.80 21.13 -10.40
N TYR A 296 -7.05 20.65 -11.61
CA TYR A 296 -6.93 21.42 -12.84
C TYR A 296 -5.58 22.13 -13.07
N GLY A 297 -4.51 21.59 -12.53
CA GLY A 297 -3.14 22.12 -12.66
C GLY A 297 -2.67 22.99 -11.50
N TYR A 298 -3.46 23.12 -10.44
CA TYR A 298 -3.07 23.86 -9.25
C TYR A 298 -2.50 22.94 -8.17
N LEU A 299 -1.34 23.29 -7.66
CA LEU A 299 -0.77 22.72 -6.44
C LEU A 299 -1.41 23.41 -5.24
N VAL A 300 -1.81 22.61 -4.25
CA VAL A 300 -2.40 23.10 -3.00
C VAL A 300 -1.52 22.66 -1.85
N GLU A 301 -1.23 23.55 -0.91
CA GLU A 301 -0.47 23.20 0.29
C GLU A 301 -1.30 22.25 1.18
N PRO A 302 -0.77 21.08 1.62
CA PRO A 302 -1.47 20.20 2.55
C PRO A 302 -1.66 20.85 3.92
N ILE A 303 -2.92 20.93 4.38
CA ILE A 303 -3.29 21.54 5.65
C ILE A 303 -3.71 20.46 6.66
N PHE A 304 -2.95 20.31 7.73
CA PHE A 304 -3.19 19.37 8.82
C PHE A 304 -3.98 20.00 9.97
N ILE A 305 -3.76 21.28 10.22
CA ILE A 305 -4.42 22.05 11.27
C ILE A 305 -5.06 23.27 10.61
N THR A 306 -6.37 23.35 10.65
CA THR A 306 -7.13 24.43 10.01
C THR A 306 -7.22 25.66 10.88
N LYS A 307 -7.32 25.45 12.21
CA LYS A 307 -7.52 26.55 13.18
C LYS A 307 -6.95 26.16 14.55
N ILE A 308 -6.34 27.13 15.22
CA ILE A 308 -5.89 27.05 16.62
C ILE A 308 -6.69 28.06 17.41
N LEU A 309 -7.32 27.62 18.50
CA LEU A 309 -8.08 28.45 19.43
C LEU A 309 -7.39 28.47 20.79
N ASP A 310 -7.54 29.57 21.52
CA ASP A 310 -7.21 29.60 22.94
C ASP A 310 -8.30 28.94 23.79
N ARG A 311 -8.11 28.86 25.11
CA ARG A 311 -9.08 28.27 26.05
C ARG A 311 -10.41 29.02 26.11
N ASP A 312 -10.44 30.28 25.68
CA ASP A 312 -11.62 31.17 25.73
C ASP A 312 -12.36 31.15 24.36
N GLY A 313 -11.85 30.37 23.37
CA GLY A 313 -12.44 30.25 22.05
C GLY A 313 -11.99 31.28 21.04
N ASN A 314 -11.04 32.17 21.38
CA ASN A 314 -10.52 33.15 20.44
C ASN A 314 -9.57 32.48 19.44
N VAL A 315 -9.63 32.92 18.20
CA VAL A 315 -8.78 32.37 17.12
C VAL A 315 -7.35 32.89 17.30
N LEU A 316 -6.40 32.00 17.54
CA LEU A 316 -4.97 32.31 17.58
C LEU A 316 -4.34 32.25 16.20
N GLU A 317 -4.72 31.23 15.41
CA GLU A 317 -4.25 31.03 14.05
C GLU A 317 -5.34 30.38 13.20
N GLU A 318 -5.48 30.79 11.96
CA GLU A 318 -6.36 30.18 10.97
C GLU A 318 -5.64 30.08 9.62
N ARG A 319 -5.55 28.86 9.08
CA ARG A 319 -4.89 28.61 7.80
C ARG A 319 -5.86 28.88 6.65
N GLN A 320 -5.38 29.65 5.68
CA GLN A 320 -6.07 29.90 4.42
C GLN A 320 -5.56 28.95 3.35
N VAL A 321 -6.46 28.48 2.47
CA VAL A 321 -6.10 27.63 1.32
C VAL A 321 -5.25 28.44 0.35
N GLN A 322 -4.02 27.98 0.13
CA GLN A 322 -3.10 28.57 -0.84
C GLN A 322 -3.04 27.68 -2.07
N ARG A 323 -3.20 28.29 -3.25
CA ARG A 323 -3.17 27.59 -4.54
C ARG A 323 -2.13 28.25 -5.44
N GLU A 324 -1.26 27.46 -6.00
CA GLU A 324 -0.26 27.89 -6.98
C GLU A 324 -0.48 27.16 -8.31
N LYS A 325 -0.49 27.90 -9.42
CA LYS A 325 -0.56 27.27 -10.75
C LYS A 325 0.74 26.53 -11.04
N ALA A 326 0.71 25.21 -10.98
CA ALA A 326 1.86 24.36 -11.24
C ALA A 326 1.97 23.96 -12.70
N ILE A 327 0.88 23.56 -13.35
CA ILE A 327 0.84 23.15 -14.77
C ILE A 327 -0.38 23.73 -15.49
N GLU A 328 -0.41 23.60 -16.80
CA GLU A 328 -1.55 24.02 -17.59
C GLU A 328 -2.78 23.11 -17.35
N LYS A 329 -3.97 23.72 -17.36
CA LYS A 329 -5.25 23.02 -17.19
C LYS A 329 -5.41 21.89 -18.22
N ASN A 330 -4.99 22.11 -19.47
CA ASN A 330 -5.09 21.12 -20.53
C ASN A 330 -4.22 19.90 -20.22
N THR A 331 -3.01 20.10 -19.70
CA THR A 331 -2.11 19.02 -19.28
C THR A 331 -2.72 18.22 -18.14
N ALA A 332 -3.27 18.88 -17.13
CA ALA A 332 -3.96 18.21 -16.01
C ALA A 332 -5.15 17.37 -16.50
N TYR A 333 -5.96 17.90 -17.42
CA TYR A 333 -7.08 17.18 -18.02
C TYR A 333 -6.63 15.94 -18.80
N ILE A 334 -5.60 16.10 -19.66
CA ILE A 334 -5.03 14.98 -20.43
C ILE A 334 -4.47 13.92 -19.48
N MET A 335 -3.75 14.33 -18.44
CA MET A 335 -3.19 13.40 -17.46
C MET A 335 -4.27 12.65 -16.69
N THR A 336 -5.38 13.31 -16.32
CA THR A 336 -6.53 12.66 -15.69
C THR A 336 -7.12 11.58 -16.59
N ASN A 337 -7.33 11.88 -17.88
CA ASN A 337 -7.82 10.88 -18.85
C ASN A 337 -6.85 9.69 -19.02
N LEU A 338 -5.54 9.96 -19.06
CA LEU A 338 -4.52 8.91 -19.11
C LEU A 338 -4.53 8.03 -17.87
N LEU A 339 -4.69 8.62 -16.68
CA LEU A 339 -4.73 7.91 -15.41
C LEU A 339 -6.05 7.16 -15.18
N GLU A 340 -7.17 7.64 -15.70
CA GLU A 340 -8.40 6.85 -15.82
C GLU A 340 -8.17 5.61 -16.71
N GLY A 341 -7.40 5.77 -17.79
CA GLY A 341 -6.98 4.67 -18.65
C GLY A 341 -6.18 3.60 -17.91
N VAL A 342 -5.36 3.98 -16.92
CA VAL A 342 -4.64 3.03 -16.03
C VAL A 342 -5.61 2.21 -15.19
N VAL A 343 -6.67 2.82 -14.68
CA VAL A 343 -7.72 2.14 -13.92
C VAL A 343 -8.60 1.30 -14.82
N ASN A 344 -9.06 1.87 -15.95
CA ASN A 344 -10.03 1.20 -16.82
C ASN A 344 -9.44 0.05 -17.64
N ASN A 345 -8.20 0.17 -18.09
CA ASN A 345 -7.59 -0.75 -19.06
C ASN A 345 -6.18 -1.24 -18.65
N GLY A 346 -5.71 -0.83 -17.47
CA GLY A 346 -4.33 -1.01 -17.06
C GLY A 346 -4.15 -1.68 -15.69
N THR A 347 -3.04 -1.33 -15.06
CA THR A 347 -2.57 -1.94 -13.81
C THR A 347 -3.40 -1.56 -12.59
N GLY A 348 -4.16 -0.46 -12.64
CA GLY A 348 -5.00 0.04 -11.55
C GLY A 348 -6.41 -0.52 -11.50
N TRP A 349 -6.71 -1.59 -12.24
CA TRP A 349 -8.06 -2.11 -12.47
C TRP A 349 -8.89 -2.41 -11.20
N ARG A 350 -8.22 -2.71 -10.07
CA ARG A 350 -8.91 -2.97 -8.79
C ARG A 350 -9.67 -1.76 -8.27
N ALA A 351 -9.22 -0.54 -8.60
CA ALA A 351 -9.90 0.68 -8.20
C ALA A 351 -11.29 0.85 -8.86
N LYS A 352 -11.62 0.08 -9.91
CA LYS A 352 -12.99 0.01 -10.48
C LYS A 352 -14.06 -0.42 -9.45
N ALA A 353 -13.65 -1.11 -8.38
CA ALA A 353 -14.57 -1.50 -7.30
C ALA A 353 -15.29 -0.31 -6.66
N LEU A 354 -14.74 0.89 -6.76
CA LEU A 354 -15.36 2.13 -6.28
C LEU A 354 -16.61 2.53 -7.07
N LYS A 355 -16.83 1.97 -8.27
CA LYS A 355 -18.01 2.23 -9.15
C LYS A 355 -18.26 3.72 -9.40
N ARG A 356 -17.20 4.53 -9.46
CA ARG A 356 -17.21 5.97 -9.76
C ARG A 356 -15.97 6.33 -10.57
N PRO A 357 -15.89 7.53 -11.19
CA PRO A 357 -14.68 7.98 -11.87
C PRO A 357 -13.48 7.96 -10.93
N VAL A 358 -12.42 7.27 -11.33
CA VAL A 358 -11.15 7.17 -10.59
C VAL A 358 -9.99 7.21 -11.57
N ALA A 359 -9.06 8.09 -11.31
CA ALA A 359 -7.77 8.15 -11.96
C ALA A 359 -6.68 7.70 -10.98
N GLY A 360 -5.64 7.01 -11.43
CA GLY A 360 -4.59 6.59 -10.49
C GLY A 360 -3.48 5.76 -11.13
N LYS A 361 -2.46 5.48 -10.36
CA LYS A 361 -1.29 4.72 -10.79
C LYS A 361 -0.77 3.80 -9.69
N THR A 362 -0.47 2.57 -10.04
CA THR A 362 0.27 1.62 -9.22
C THR A 362 1.77 1.90 -9.30
N GLY A 363 2.47 1.68 -8.20
CA GLY A 363 3.92 1.65 -8.12
C GLY A 363 4.38 0.32 -7.53
N THR A 364 5.49 -0.19 -8.04
CA THR A 364 6.16 -1.36 -7.47
C THR A 364 7.65 -1.15 -7.68
N THR A 365 8.44 -1.39 -6.65
CA THR A 365 9.90 -1.30 -6.76
C THR A 365 10.49 -2.62 -7.22
N ASN A 366 11.73 -2.55 -7.69
CA ASN A 366 12.54 -3.75 -7.92
C ASN A 366 12.60 -4.55 -6.61
N ASN A 367 12.62 -5.88 -6.72
CA ASN A 367 12.59 -6.81 -5.57
C ASN A 367 11.31 -6.79 -4.73
N LEU A 368 10.24 -6.09 -5.16
CA LEU A 368 8.92 -6.07 -4.52
C LEU A 368 8.90 -5.56 -3.05
N TYR A 369 9.90 -4.77 -2.65
CA TYR A 369 9.96 -4.23 -1.28
C TYR A 369 8.90 -3.18 -1.00
N ASP A 370 8.56 -2.36 -2.01
CA ASP A 370 7.56 -1.31 -1.87
C ASP A 370 6.46 -1.49 -2.91
N ALA A 371 5.23 -1.43 -2.46
CA ALA A 371 4.04 -1.41 -3.30
C ALA A 371 3.25 -0.12 -3.04
N TRP A 372 2.94 0.62 -4.11
CA TRP A 372 2.25 1.90 -4.07
C TRP A 372 0.96 1.87 -4.89
N PHE A 373 0.00 2.60 -4.43
CA PHE A 373 -1.11 3.08 -5.23
C PHE A 373 -1.38 4.52 -4.86
N VAL A 374 -1.42 5.41 -5.85
CA VAL A 374 -1.89 6.78 -5.68
C VAL A 374 -2.99 7.00 -6.69
N GLY A 375 -4.15 7.40 -6.20
CA GLY A 375 -5.32 7.62 -7.03
C GLY A 375 -6.20 8.73 -6.50
N TYR A 376 -7.09 9.24 -7.35
CA TYR A 376 -8.01 10.29 -6.99
C TYR A 376 -9.37 10.13 -7.68
N THR A 377 -10.35 10.65 -7.00
CA THR A 377 -11.69 10.98 -7.48
C THR A 377 -11.75 12.51 -7.68
N PRO A 378 -12.84 13.09 -8.18
CA PRO A 378 -12.94 14.54 -8.27
C PRO A 378 -12.65 15.29 -6.96
N ASP A 379 -12.96 14.68 -5.81
CA ASP A 379 -12.92 15.34 -4.51
C ASP A 379 -11.68 14.99 -3.67
N MET A 380 -11.13 13.79 -3.85
CA MET A 380 -10.17 13.21 -2.92
C MET A 380 -9.00 12.55 -3.62
N ILE A 381 -7.78 12.83 -3.14
CA ILE A 381 -6.56 12.11 -3.51
C ILE A 381 -6.19 11.20 -2.36
N THR A 382 -5.88 9.94 -2.65
CA THR A 382 -5.45 8.97 -1.63
C THR A 382 -4.24 8.17 -2.12
N GLY A 383 -3.26 8.10 -1.30
CA GLY A 383 -2.08 7.27 -1.54
C GLY A 383 -1.89 6.26 -0.42
#